data_05d973eea2e1221cd98814b4c2e5f458
#
_entry.id   05d973eea2e1221cd98814b4c2e5f458
#
_cell.length_a   1.000
_cell.length_b   1.000
_cell.length_c   1.000
_cell.angle_alpha   90.00
_cell.angle_beta   90.00
_cell.angle_gamma   90.00
#
_symmetry.space_group_name_H-M   'P 1'
#
loop_
_entity.id
_entity.type
_entity.pdbx_description
1 polymer ?
#
loop_
_entity_poly.entity_id
_entity_poly.type
_entity_poly.pdbx_seq_one_letter_code
_entity_poly.pdbx_strand_id
1 'polypeptide(L)' 'MKYIRFELAGFVVFEEGQKHSDIVKKFPNDKVISAGFVNLMIDKDQVQCHGESQSLNSRPDKEDDMWLWRRLIYA' A
#
# COMPACT_ATOMS: atom_id res chain seq x y z
N MET A 1 -5.37 4.68 -6.08
CA MET A 1 -5.66 3.82 -4.91
C MET A 1 -4.68 4.09 -3.79
N LYS A 2 -5.09 3.75 -2.59
CA LYS A 2 -4.22 3.81 -1.40
C LYS A 2 -3.77 2.41 -1.05
N TYR A 3 -2.66 2.30 -0.32
CA TYR A 3 -2.20 1.00 0.16
C TYR A 3 -1.52 1.12 1.53
N ILE A 4 -1.50 0.00 2.23
CA ILE A 4 -0.70 -0.22 3.43
C ILE A 4 -0.01 -1.57 3.27
N ARG A 5 1.28 -1.62 3.58
CA ARG A 5 2.03 -2.86 3.68
C ARG A 5 2.15 -3.24 5.15
N PHE A 6 1.53 -4.36 5.52
CA PHE A 6 1.61 -4.91 6.86
C PHE A 6 2.68 -6.01 6.93
N GLU A 7 3.23 -6.21 8.11
CA GLU A 7 4.23 -7.26 8.33
C GLU A 7 3.64 -8.65 8.10
N LEU A 8 2.43 -8.91 8.59
CA LEU A 8 1.79 -10.22 8.50
C LEU A 8 0.81 -10.32 7.33
N ALA A 9 -0.09 -9.39 7.20
CA ALA A 9 -1.10 -9.40 6.14
C ALA A 9 -0.56 -9.06 4.75
N GLY A 10 0.61 -8.43 4.68
CA GLY A 10 1.18 -7.99 3.42
C GLY A 10 0.52 -6.71 2.91
N PHE A 11 0.39 -6.60 1.59
CA PHE A 11 -0.20 -5.41 0.98
C PHE A 11 -1.72 -5.45 1.03
N VAL A 12 -2.31 -4.37 1.53
CA VAL A 12 -3.75 -4.13 1.50
C VAL A 12 -3.99 -2.87 0.69
N VAL A 13 -4.74 -3.02 -0.41
CA VAL A 13 -5.05 -1.93 -1.34
C VAL A 13 -6.52 -1.55 -1.16
N PHE A 14 -6.81 -0.26 -1.12
CA PHE A 14 -8.16 0.23 -0.83
C PHE A 14 -8.45 1.55 -1.55
N GLU A 15 -9.73 1.94 -1.51
CA GLU A 15 -10.24 3.10 -2.23
C GLU A 15 -9.78 4.43 -1.63
N GLU A 16 -9.74 5.45 -2.49
CA GLU A 16 -9.32 6.82 -2.10
C GLU A 16 -10.17 7.40 -0.96
N GLY A 17 -11.45 7.04 -0.91
CA GLY A 17 -12.37 7.57 0.10
C GLY A 17 -12.13 7.04 1.51
N GLN A 18 -11.35 5.98 1.67
CA GLN A 18 -11.04 5.39 2.97
C GLN A 18 -9.71 5.94 3.50
N LYS A 19 -9.63 6.14 4.81
CA LYS A 19 -8.41 6.61 5.45
C LYS A 19 -7.49 5.43 5.78
N HIS A 20 -6.18 5.65 5.68
CA HIS A 20 -5.20 4.63 6.08
C HIS A 20 -5.43 4.20 7.54
N SER A 21 -5.69 5.14 8.43
CA SER A 21 -5.90 4.83 9.85
C SER A 21 -7.12 3.95 10.10
N ASP A 22 -8.17 4.07 9.28
CA ASP A 22 -9.35 3.21 9.41
C ASP A 22 -9.06 1.78 8.99
N ILE A 23 -8.20 1.60 8.00
CA ILE A 23 -7.78 0.26 7.56
C ILE A 23 -6.91 -0.41 8.63
N VAL A 24 -6.01 0.34 9.25
CA VAL A 24 -5.15 -0.19 10.31
C VAL A 24 -5.96 -0.74 11.49
N LYS A 25 -7.10 -0.13 11.79
CA LYS A 25 -7.98 -0.60 12.87
C LYS A 25 -8.53 -2.01 12.62
N LYS A 26 -8.56 -2.45 11.37
CA LYS A 26 -9.00 -3.80 11.01
C LYS A 26 -7.91 -4.85 11.21
N PHE A 27 -6.68 -4.40 11.49
CA PHE A 27 -5.51 -5.27 11.69
C PHE A 27 -4.80 -4.90 12.99
N PRO A 28 -5.48 -5.03 14.15
CA PRO A 28 -4.98 -4.46 15.42
C PRO A 28 -3.69 -5.08 15.93
N ASN A 29 -3.35 -6.30 15.49
CA ASN A 29 -2.16 -7.01 15.94
C ASN A 29 -1.06 -7.04 14.87
N ASP A 30 -1.20 -6.24 13.82
CA ASP A 30 -0.24 -6.21 12.74
C ASP A 30 0.54 -4.89 12.74
N LYS A 31 1.75 -4.95 12.23
CA LYS A 31 2.63 -3.78 12.17
C LYS A 31 2.64 -3.21 10.76
N VAL A 32 2.53 -1.88 10.66
CA VAL A 32 2.66 -1.17 9.39
C VAL A 32 4.14 -1.05 9.04
N ILE A 33 4.51 -1.53 7.86
CA ILE A 33 5.87 -1.41 7.33
C ILE A 33 5.97 -0.13 6.48
N SER A 34 4.99 0.08 5.61
CA SER A 34 4.95 1.23 4.72
C SER A 34 3.51 1.53 4.31
N ALA A 35 3.27 2.72 3.80
CA ALA A 35 1.94 3.12 3.34
C ALA A 35 2.05 4.30 2.38
N GLY A 36 1.05 4.46 1.54
CA GLY A 36 1.01 5.57 0.59
C GLY A 36 -0.08 5.38 -0.44
N PHE A 37 0.20 5.82 -1.63
CA PHE A 37 -0.68 5.74 -2.79
C PHE A 37 -0.04 4.89 -3.87
N VAL A 38 -0.87 4.26 -4.69
CA VAL A 38 -0.38 3.42 -5.77
C VAL A 38 -1.11 3.73 -7.06
N ASN A 39 -0.35 3.87 -8.15
CA ASN A 39 -0.86 4.00 -9.50
C ASN A 39 -0.52 2.73 -10.28
N LEU A 40 -1.53 2.16 -10.92
CA LEU A 40 -1.36 1.02 -11.82
C LEU A 40 -1.25 1.54 -13.25
N MET A 41 -0.13 1.26 -13.90
CA MET A 41 0.08 1.60 -15.31
C MET A 41 0.16 0.30 -16.11
N ILE A 42 -1.03 -0.26 -16.40
CA ILE A 42 -1.17 -1.59 -17.01
C ILE A 42 -0.50 -1.63 -18.39
N ASP A 43 -0.69 -0.59 -19.20
CA ASP A 43 -0.11 -0.48 -20.53
C ASP A 43 1.41 -0.37 -20.53
N LYS A 44 2.01 -0.02 -19.40
CA LYS A 44 3.46 0.05 -19.23
C LYS A 44 4.01 -1.05 -18.34
N ASP A 45 3.17 -1.96 -17.89
CA ASP A 45 3.51 -3.01 -16.92
C ASP A 45 4.23 -2.46 -15.69
N GLN A 46 3.71 -1.35 -15.16
CA GLN A 46 4.32 -0.67 -14.03
C GLN A 46 3.32 -0.42 -12.91
N VAL A 47 3.84 -0.46 -11.69
CA VAL A 47 3.15 -0.01 -10.49
C VAL A 47 4.04 1.05 -9.85
N GLN A 48 3.45 2.19 -9.52
CA GLN A 48 4.19 3.26 -8.88
C GLN A 48 3.57 3.58 -7.52
N CYS A 49 4.36 3.40 -6.45
CA CYS A 49 4.00 3.82 -5.12
C CYS A 49 4.54 5.21 -4.87
N HIS A 50 3.73 6.09 -4.30
CA HIS A 50 4.12 7.48 -4.09
C HIS A 50 3.37 8.11 -2.92
N GLY A 51 3.71 9.38 -2.64
CA GLY A 51 3.06 10.14 -1.58
C GLY A 51 3.43 9.63 -0.20
N GLU A 52 2.55 9.91 0.76
CA GLU A 52 2.69 9.44 2.13
C GLU A 52 1.34 9.37 2.81
N SER A 53 1.23 8.54 3.83
CA SER A 53 0.05 8.51 4.69
C SER A 53 0.25 9.44 5.86
N GLN A 54 -0.40 10.59 5.83
CA GLN A 54 -0.32 11.56 6.92
C GLN A 54 -0.91 11.01 8.21
N SER A 55 -2.02 10.28 8.11
CA SER A 55 -2.69 9.72 9.28
C SER A 55 -1.86 8.66 10.00
N LEU A 56 -0.96 7.98 9.30
CA LEU A 56 -0.07 6.98 9.88
C LEU A 56 1.36 7.47 10.07
N ASN A 57 1.66 8.67 9.56
CA ASN A 57 3.01 9.21 9.51
C ASN A 57 3.98 8.19 8.86
N SER A 58 3.54 7.62 7.75
CA SER A 58 4.27 6.57 7.04
C SER A 58 4.28 6.87 5.55
N ARG A 59 5.33 6.42 4.87
CA ARG A 59 5.52 6.64 3.43
C ARG A 59 5.97 5.34 2.75
N PRO A 60 5.93 5.28 1.41
CA PRO A 60 6.38 4.11 0.68
C PRO A 60 7.83 3.76 0.96
N ASP A 61 8.11 2.47 1.04
CA ASP A 61 9.46 1.94 0.99
C ASP A 61 9.87 1.82 -0.49
N LYS A 62 11.15 1.99 -0.78
CA LYS A 62 11.67 1.93 -2.14
C LYS A 62 11.43 0.60 -2.85
N GLU A 63 11.19 -0.47 -2.10
CA GLU A 63 10.92 -1.80 -2.65
C GLU A 63 9.45 -2.07 -2.89
N ASP A 64 8.56 -1.19 -2.43
CA ASP A 64 7.11 -1.42 -2.50
C ASP A 64 6.61 -1.57 -3.94
N ASP A 65 7.16 -0.79 -4.87
CA ASP A 65 6.78 -0.87 -6.29
C ASP A 65 6.92 -2.28 -6.82
N MET A 66 8.06 -2.90 -6.58
CA MET A 66 8.35 -4.24 -7.06
C MET A 66 7.47 -5.29 -6.41
N TRP A 67 7.34 -5.24 -5.08
CA TRP A 67 6.55 -6.22 -4.34
C TRP A 67 5.07 -6.11 -4.65
N LEU A 68 4.55 -4.89 -4.73
CA LEU A 68 3.15 -4.65 -5.02
C LEU A 68 2.82 -5.06 -6.46
N TRP A 69 3.72 -4.79 -7.40
CA TRP A 69 3.55 -5.21 -8.79
C TRP A 69 3.41 -6.73 -8.87
N ARG A 70 4.27 -7.46 -8.20
CA ARG A 70 4.20 -8.93 -8.16
C ARG A 70 2.88 -9.41 -7.59
N ARG A 71 2.41 -8.80 -6.52
CA ARG A 71 1.17 -9.20 -5.88
C ARG A 71 -0.05 -8.94 -6.77
N LEU A 72 -0.10 -7.80 -7.44
CA LEU A 72 -1.27 -7.40 -8.23
C LEU A 72 -1.30 -8.06 -9.61
N ILE A 73 -0.14 -8.34 -10.19
CA ILE A 73 -0.05 -8.88 -11.54
C ILE A 73 0.09 -10.41 -11.54
N TYR A 74 0.82 -10.96 -10.60
CA TYR A 74 1.11 -12.41 -10.54
C TYR A 74 0.38 -13.15 -9.41
N ALA A 75 -0.35 -12.44 -8.61
CA ALA A 75 -1.07 -13.10 -7.50
C ALA A 75 -2.26 -13.92 -7.99
#